data_67651de99120740eaa72ec3e30b2a750
#
_entry.id   67651de99120740eaa72ec3e30b2a750
#
_cell.length_a   1.000
_cell.length_b   1.000
_cell.length_c   1.000
_cell.angle_alpha   90.00
_cell.angle_beta   90.00
_cell.angle_gamma   90.00
#
_symmetry.space_group_name_H-M   'P 1'
#
loop_
_entity.id
_entity.type
_entity.pdbx_description
1 polymer ?
#
loop_
_entity_poly.entity_id
_entity_poly.type
_entity_poly.pdbx_seq_one_letter_code
_entity_poly.pdbx_strand_id
1 'polypeptide(L)'
;MDIIQLYNDFSVPYQTEGHRHCREGWINTECPYCFGNPGLHLGYNLEGDFYTCYRCGAHFVDQTIAKLLKVSESEARKIIKQYGLLTTTHKKPIVKIRAKAHRLPSNTMPLQSNHKRYLERRGFDPEYLEREWNLVGTGPISKLDDLDYKHRIIIPFLWDAQQVSFDSRDITGKHMAKYMACPADRELIPHKEILYGKQEKWREKGICVEGPTDVWRFGVNSFGTSGIKYTNLQVRQMAKTFKRIAVVFDNDPQAVVMATRLVAELKFRGVDSFRVDIEGDPGSMKQEDADYLVKQLI
;
A
#
# COMPACT_ATOMS: atom_id res chain seq x y z
N MET A 1 -7.03 -28.06 -5.45
CA MET A 1 -6.30 -28.76 -4.35
C MET A 1 -7.19 -28.87 -3.13
N ASP A 2 -7.23 -30.03 -2.48
CA ASP A 2 -7.94 -30.15 -1.20
C ASP A 2 -7.11 -29.55 -0.06
N ILE A 3 -7.22 -28.22 0.08
CA ILE A 3 -6.46 -27.47 1.05
C ILE A 3 -6.95 -27.70 2.49
N ILE A 4 -8.24 -28.02 2.66
CA ILE A 4 -8.83 -28.29 3.97
C ILE A 4 -8.20 -29.58 4.55
N GLN A 5 -8.17 -30.64 3.74
CA GLN A 5 -7.54 -31.88 4.14
C GLN A 5 -6.06 -31.68 4.44
N LEU A 6 -5.33 -30.94 3.57
CA LEU A 6 -3.92 -30.64 3.80
C LEU A 6 -3.71 -29.88 5.13
N TYR A 7 -4.51 -28.88 5.43
CA TYR A 7 -4.37 -28.12 6.67
C TYR A 7 -4.68 -28.99 7.90
N ASN A 8 -5.68 -29.86 7.81
CA ASN A 8 -6.00 -30.81 8.89
C ASN A 8 -4.86 -31.79 9.13
N ASP A 9 -4.33 -32.41 8.08
CA ASP A 9 -3.28 -33.44 8.16
C ASP A 9 -1.97 -32.89 8.71
N PHE A 10 -1.67 -31.62 8.42
CA PHE A 10 -0.45 -30.93 8.90
C PHE A 10 -0.70 -29.99 10.06
N SER A 11 -1.88 -30.02 10.68
CA SER A 11 -2.25 -29.17 11.84
C SER A 11 -2.02 -27.68 11.61
N VAL A 12 -2.26 -27.17 10.40
CA VAL A 12 -2.21 -25.75 10.08
C VAL A 12 -3.51 -25.09 10.56
N PRO A 13 -3.49 -24.14 11.51
CA PRO A 13 -4.69 -23.46 11.97
C PRO A 13 -5.33 -22.64 10.83
N TYR A 14 -6.65 -22.77 10.64
CA TYR A 14 -7.38 -22.02 9.63
C TYR A 14 -8.81 -21.71 10.07
N GLN A 15 -9.45 -20.76 9.39
CA GLN A 15 -10.88 -20.43 9.53
C GLN A 15 -11.54 -20.23 8.17
N THR A 16 -12.80 -20.62 8.08
CA THR A 16 -13.66 -20.46 6.89
C THR A 16 -14.74 -19.42 7.08
N GLU A 17 -15.10 -19.12 8.33
CA GLU A 17 -16.16 -18.19 8.73
C GLU A 17 -15.90 -17.57 10.10
N GLY A 18 -16.75 -16.65 10.52
CA GLY A 18 -16.69 -16.06 11.87
C GLY A 18 -15.58 -15.03 12.08
N HIS A 19 -14.77 -14.72 11.09
CA HIS A 19 -13.72 -13.71 11.16
C HIS A 19 -13.87 -12.68 10.03
N ARG A 20 -13.58 -11.42 10.30
CA ARG A 20 -13.73 -10.30 9.34
C ARG A 20 -12.99 -10.46 8.00
N HIS A 21 -12.00 -11.33 7.94
CA HIS A 21 -11.23 -11.63 6.73
C HIS A 21 -11.70 -12.88 6.00
N CYS A 22 -12.56 -13.71 6.63
CA CYS A 22 -13.11 -14.89 6.00
C CYS A 22 -14.25 -14.48 5.05
N ARG A 23 -14.20 -14.98 3.82
CA ARG A 23 -15.20 -14.76 2.78
C ARG A 23 -15.61 -16.11 2.22
N GLU A 24 -16.80 -16.22 1.71
CA GLU A 24 -17.25 -17.41 0.98
C GLU A 24 -16.27 -17.74 -0.16
N GLY A 25 -15.94 -19.01 -0.32
CA GLY A 25 -14.94 -19.47 -1.28
C GLY A 25 -13.48 -19.28 -0.85
N TRP A 26 -13.22 -18.84 0.39
CA TRP A 26 -11.88 -18.61 0.91
C TRP A 26 -11.64 -19.33 2.24
N ILE A 27 -10.40 -19.77 2.44
CA ILE A 27 -9.90 -20.28 3.71
C ILE A 27 -8.76 -19.39 4.18
N ASN A 28 -8.85 -18.91 5.41
CA ASN A 28 -7.88 -17.98 5.97
C ASN A 28 -7.02 -18.61 7.06
N THR A 29 -5.74 -18.31 7.01
CA THR A 29 -4.74 -18.72 8.00
C THR A 29 -3.79 -17.54 8.32
N GLU A 30 -2.89 -17.74 9.27
CA GLU A 30 -1.84 -16.77 9.54
C GLU A 30 -0.83 -16.70 8.38
N CYS A 31 -0.41 -15.49 8.05
CA CYS A 31 0.51 -15.27 6.94
C CYS A 31 1.96 -15.49 7.37
N PRO A 32 2.67 -16.48 6.81
CA PRO A 32 4.06 -16.74 7.17
C PRO A 32 5.07 -15.74 6.63
N TYR A 33 4.57 -14.72 5.91
CA TYR A 33 5.37 -13.61 5.36
C TYR A 33 5.19 -12.29 6.11
N CYS A 34 4.17 -12.19 6.97
CA CYS A 34 3.86 -11.00 7.76
C CYS A 34 4.39 -11.15 9.18
N PHE A 35 5.69 -11.01 9.40
CA PHE A 35 6.30 -11.12 10.72
C PHE A 35 5.74 -10.10 11.72
N GLY A 36 5.52 -10.57 12.96
CA GLY A 36 5.12 -9.73 14.09
C GLY A 36 3.68 -9.22 14.07
N ASN A 37 2.85 -9.74 13.17
CA ASN A 37 1.46 -9.32 13.06
C ASN A 37 0.52 -10.50 12.95
N PRO A 38 0.09 -11.09 14.08
CA PRO A 38 -0.83 -12.21 14.12
C PRO A 38 -2.19 -11.81 13.51
N GLY A 39 -2.84 -12.74 12.86
CA GLY A 39 -4.17 -12.58 12.28
C GLY A 39 -4.32 -13.37 10.99
N LEU A 40 -5.57 -13.67 10.64
CA LEU A 40 -5.95 -14.50 9.51
C LEU A 40 -5.91 -13.75 8.18
N HIS A 41 -4.77 -13.16 7.84
CA HIS A 41 -4.63 -12.29 6.67
C HIS A 41 -4.37 -13.03 5.36
N LEU A 42 -3.88 -14.28 5.43
CA LEU A 42 -3.57 -15.08 4.27
C LEU A 42 -4.80 -15.90 3.89
N GLY A 43 -5.39 -15.58 2.76
CA GLY A 43 -6.51 -16.33 2.19
C GLY A 43 -6.05 -17.27 1.08
N TYR A 44 -6.55 -18.49 1.06
CA TYR A 44 -6.49 -19.40 -0.06
C TYR A 44 -7.85 -19.40 -0.79
N ASN A 45 -7.85 -19.15 -2.10
CA ASN A 45 -9.05 -19.21 -2.92
C ASN A 45 -9.32 -20.65 -3.37
N LEU A 46 -10.52 -21.17 -3.04
CA LEU A 46 -10.90 -22.57 -3.30
C LEU A 46 -11.17 -22.85 -4.79
N GLU A 47 -11.57 -21.84 -5.56
CA GLU A 47 -11.86 -22.00 -6.98
C GLU A 47 -10.64 -21.80 -7.86
N GLY A 48 -9.76 -20.86 -7.46
CA GLY A 48 -8.62 -20.45 -8.27
C GLY A 48 -7.29 -21.05 -7.86
N ASP A 49 -7.24 -21.85 -6.77
CA ASP A 49 -6.02 -22.49 -6.26
C ASP A 49 -4.84 -21.50 -6.10
N PHE A 50 -5.04 -20.34 -5.47
CA PHE A 50 -3.99 -19.37 -5.20
C PHE A 50 -4.08 -18.75 -3.81
N TYR A 51 -2.95 -18.25 -3.32
CA TYR A 51 -2.87 -17.50 -2.06
C TYR A 51 -2.82 -16.00 -2.31
N THR A 52 -3.53 -15.24 -1.47
CA THR A 52 -3.36 -13.80 -1.34
C THR A 52 -3.42 -13.38 0.12
N CYS A 53 -2.58 -12.44 0.49
CA CYS A 53 -2.60 -11.83 1.81
C CYS A 53 -3.04 -10.38 1.71
N TYR A 54 -3.93 -9.94 2.57
CA TYR A 54 -4.40 -8.55 2.64
C TYR A 54 -3.28 -7.53 2.84
N ARG A 55 -2.18 -7.95 3.48
CA ARG A 55 -1.06 -7.06 3.81
C ARG A 55 0.09 -7.18 2.83
N CYS A 56 0.42 -8.41 2.42
CA CYS A 56 1.62 -8.63 1.64
C CYS A 56 1.37 -9.12 0.20
N GLY A 57 0.11 -9.20 -0.24
CA GLY A 57 -0.25 -9.50 -1.61
C GLY A 57 -0.23 -10.99 -1.96
N ALA A 58 -0.15 -11.29 -3.26
CA ALA A 58 -0.22 -12.65 -3.77
C ALA A 58 1.08 -13.44 -3.51
N HIS A 59 0.94 -14.73 -3.20
CA HIS A 59 2.04 -15.66 -2.95
C HIS A 59 1.89 -16.93 -3.77
N PHE A 60 3.01 -17.55 -4.13
CA PHE A 60 3.03 -18.83 -4.81
C PHE A 60 2.60 -19.95 -3.86
N VAL A 61 1.83 -20.92 -4.36
CA VAL A 61 1.26 -21.98 -3.55
C VAL A 61 2.35 -22.86 -2.92
N ASP A 62 3.33 -23.28 -3.72
CA ASP A 62 4.43 -24.12 -3.25
C ASP A 62 5.31 -23.42 -2.20
N GLN A 63 5.64 -22.16 -2.41
CA GLN A 63 6.41 -21.36 -1.44
C GLN A 63 5.62 -21.14 -0.14
N THR A 64 4.31 -20.90 -0.26
CA THR A 64 3.46 -20.67 0.91
C THR A 64 3.29 -21.94 1.73
N ILE A 65 3.00 -23.07 1.08
CA ILE A 65 2.92 -24.36 1.74
C ILE A 65 4.26 -24.73 2.38
N ALA A 66 5.39 -24.52 1.68
CA ALA A 66 6.72 -24.75 2.24
C ALA A 66 6.93 -23.99 3.56
N LYS A 67 6.53 -22.73 3.61
CA LYS A 67 6.66 -21.90 4.82
C LYS A 67 5.67 -22.30 5.93
N LEU A 68 4.42 -22.59 5.59
CA LEU A 68 3.41 -23.01 6.56
C LEU A 68 3.78 -24.33 7.23
N LEU A 69 4.30 -25.26 6.44
CA LEU A 69 4.68 -26.62 6.91
C LEU A 69 6.13 -26.68 7.40
N LYS A 70 6.93 -25.62 7.22
CA LYS A 70 8.37 -25.57 7.54
C LYS A 70 9.17 -26.67 6.85
N VAL A 71 8.88 -26.90 5.57
CA VAL A 71 9.56 -27.88 4.71
C VAL A 71 10.23 -27.17 3.53
N SER A 72 11.06 -27.89 2.76
CA SER A 72 11.63 -27.37 1.51
C SER A 72 10.56 -27.19 0.43
N GLU A 73 10.79 -26.26 -0.52
CA GLU A 73 9.87 -26.09 -1.66
C GLU A 73 9.71 -27.38 -2.48
N SER A 74 10.78 -28.18 -2.59
CA SER A 74 10.74 -29.48 -3.28
C SER A 74 9.79 -30.45 -2.59
N GLU A 75 9.80 -30.49 -1.27
CA GLU A 75 8.92 -31.34 -0.46
C GLU A 75 7.48 -30.81 -0.49
N ALA A 76 7.30 -29.50 -0.38
CA ALA A 76 5.98 -28.89 -0.52
C ALA A 76 5.31 -29.25 -1.85
N ARG A 77 6.05 -29.26 -2.97
CA ARG A 77 5.53 -29.68 -4.28
C ARG A 77 5.09 -31.14 -4.31
N LYS A 78 5.78 -32.04 -3.58
CA LYS A 78 5.36 -33.43 -3.45
C LYS A 78 4.06 -33.56 -2.65
N ILE A 79 3.98 -32.84 -1.53
CA ILE A 79 2.78 -32.78 -0.69
C ILE A 79 1.60 -32.26 -1.50
N ILE A 80 1.74 -31.09 -2.17
CA ILE A 80 0.69 -30.48 -2.98
C ILE A 80 0.11 -31.45 -4.02
N LYS A 81 0.95 -32.25 -4.67
CA LYS A 81 0.50 -33.25 -5.66
C LYS A 81 -0.39 -34.33 -5.02
N GLN A 82 -0.12 -34.71 -3.78
CA GLN A 82 -0.95 -35.71 -3.06
C GLN A 82 -2.36 -35.20 -2.79
N TYR A 83 -2.55 -33.88 -2.65
CA TYR A 83 -3.84 -33.23 -2.40
C TYR A 83 -4.51 -32.69 -3.67
N GLY A 84 -4.11 -33.15 -4.85
CA GLY A 84 -4.85 -32.96 -6.10
C GLY A 84 -4.45 -31.74 -6.94
N LEU A 85 -3.37 -31.02 -6.64
CA LEU A 85 -2.86 -29.99 -7.55
C LEU A 85 -1.84 -30.61 -8.52
N LEU A 86 -2.29 -30.89 -9.76
CA LEU A 86 -1.47 -31.63 -10.75
C LEU A 86 -0.41 -30.78 -11.45
N THR A 87 -0.50 -29.44 -11.40
CA THR A 87 0.48 -28.55 -12.05
C THR A 87 0.72 -27.28 -11.26
N THR A 88 1.98 -27.01 -10.94
CA THR A 88 2.46 -25.76 -10.34
C THR A 88 2.83 -24.72 -11.40
N THR A 89 2.21 -24.75 -12.57
CA THR A 89 2.39 -23.71 -13.56
C THR A 89 1.60 -22.47 -13.17
N HIS A 90 2.21 -21.65 -12.33
CA HIS A 90 1.70 -20.34 -11.98
C HIS A 90 1.85 -19.37 -13.16
N LYS A 91 0.97 -19.49 -14.11
CA LYS A 91 0.56 -18.28 -14.78
C LYS A 91 -0.28 -17.52 -13.74
N LYS A 92 0.27 -16.43 -13.17
CA LYS A 92 -0.60 -15.39 -12.63
C LYS A 92 -1.71 -15.25 -13.65
N PRO A 93 -3.00 -15.38 -13.27
CA PRO A 93 -4.05 -15.07 -14.22
C PRO A 93 -3.69 -13.66 -14.72
N ILE A 94 -3.30 -13.54 -15.98
CA ILE A 94 -3.25 -12.25 -16.65
C ILE A 94 -4.72 -11.93 -16.81
N VAL A 95 -5.32 -11.40 -15.75
CA VAL A 95 -6.58 -10.71 -15.86
C VAL A 95 -6.25 -9.58 -16.83
N LYS A 96 -6.65 -9.75 -18.09
CA LYS A 96 -6.62 -8.64 -19.05
C LYS A 96 -7.59 -7.62 -18.50
N ILE A 97 -7.09 -6.74 -17.64
CA ILE A 97 -7.84 -5.62 -17.11
C ILE A 97 -8.19 -4.80 -18.35
N ARG A 98 -9.46 -4.80 -18.74
CA ARG A 98 -9.93 -3.95 -19.82
C ARG A 98 -9.90 -2.54 -19.28
N ALA A 99 -8.92 -1.75 -19.72
CA ALA A 99 -8.77 -0.37 -19.27
C ALA A 99 -10.06 0.42 -19.49
N LYS A 100 -10.53 1.06 -18.44
CA LYS A 100 -11.64 2.01 -18.46
C LYS A 100 -11.09 3.42 -18.43
N ALA A 101 -11.86 4.40 -18.90
CA ALA A 101 -11.46 5.79 -18.78
C ALA A 101 -11.26 6.20 -17.32
N HIS A 102 -10.15 6.89 -17.03
CA HIS A 102 -9.90 7.45 -15.71
C HIS A 102 -10.97 8.48 -15.33
N ARG A 103 -11.52 8.35 -14.14
CA ARG A 103 -12.45 9.34 -13.56
C ARG A 103 -12.43 9.25 -12.04
N LEU A 104 -12.81 10.33 -11.40
CA LEU A 104 -13.04 10.37 -9.97
C LEU A 104 -14.39 9.72 -9.62
N PRO A 105 -14.60 9.35 -8.33
CA PRO A 105 -15.90 8.93 -7.83
C PRO A 105 -17.00 9.99 -8.09
N SER A 106 -18.23 9.54 -8.23
CA SER A 106 -19.36 10.44 -8.41
C SER A 106 -19.50 11.41 -7.22
N ASN A 107 -20.06 12.60 -7.48
CA ASN A 107 -20.29 13.63 -6.48
C ASN A 107 -19.01 14.07 -5.72
N THR A 108 -17.85 14.00 -6.40
CA THR A 108 -16.62 14.62 -5.93
C THR A 108 -16.74 16.13 -6.02
N MET A 109 -16.37 16.86 -4.96
CA MET A 109 -16.53 18.30 -4.81
C MET A 109 -15.40 18.90 -3.96
N PRO A 110 -15.22 20.22 -3.89
CA PRO A 110 -14.29 20.86 -2.97
C PRO A 110 -14.46 20.34 -1.53
N LEU A 111 -13.39 20.45 -0.71
CA LEU A 111 -13.42 20.00 0.67
C LEU A 111 -14.53 20.70 1.46
N GLN A 112 -15.43 19.94 2.06
CA GLN A 112 -16.51 20.43 2.89
C GLN A 112 -16.07 20.54 4.36
N SER A 113 -16.89 21.17 5.20
CA SER A 113 -16.59 21.42 6.62
C SER A 113 -16.20 20.16 7.41
N ASN A 114 -16.75 18.99 7.08
CA ASN A 114 -16.39 17.73 7.72
C ASN A 114 -14.99 17.25 7.33
N HIS A 115 -14.60 17.43 6.06
CA HIS A 115 -13.26 17.09 5.55
C HIS A 115 -12.22 18.05 6.15
N LYS A 116 -12.50 19.36 6.13
CA LYS A 116 -11.63 20.40 6.72
C LYS A 116 -11.41 20.14 8.21
N ARG A 117 -12.46 19.92 8.97
CA ARG A 117 -12.38 19.60 10.40
C ARG A 117 -11.59 18.30 10.68
N TYR A 118 -11.66 17.31 9.78
CA TYR A 118 -10.84 16.11 9.89
C TYR A 118 -9.35 16.43 9.73
N LEU A 119 -8.98 17.26 8.75
CA LEU A 119 -7.60 17.67 8.51
C LEU A 119 -7.06 18.57 9.63
N GLU A 120 -7.86 19.53 10.10
CA GLU A 120 -7.53 20.41 11.24
C GLU A 120 -7.22 19.61 12.51
N ARG A 121 -8.06 18.60 12.84
CA ARG A 121 -7.81 17.72 13.98
C ARG A 121 -6.50 16.92 13.88
N ARG A 122 -5.99 16.78 12.67
CA ARG A 122 -4.68 16.17 12.41
C ARG A 122 -3.54 17.20 12.30
N GLY A 123 -3.83 18.46 12.59
CA GLY A 123 -2.85 19.54 12.55
C GLY A 123 -2.42 19.95 11.13
N PHE A 124 -3.30 19.80 10.15
CA PHE A 124 -3.10 20.29 8.80
C PHE A 124 -3.94 21.53 8.52
N ASP A 125 -3.44 22.42 7.65
CA ASP A 125 -4.20 23.50 7.05
C ASP A 125 -5.00 22.96 5.84
N PRO A 126 -6.33 22.87 5.92
CA PRO A 126 -7.15 22.30 4.86
C PRO A 126 -7.12 23.11 3.56
N GLU A 127 -7.11 24.44 3.68
CA GLU A 127 -7.07 25.36 2.52
C GLU A 127 -5.76 25.23 1.76
N TYR A 128 -4.65 25.13 2.48
CA TYR A 128 -3.35 24.84 1.89
C TYR A 128 -3.34 23.50 1.17
N LEU A 129 -3.83 22.44 1.82
CA LEU A 129 -3.86 21.10 1.23
C LEU A 129 -4.79 21.03 0.02
N GLU A 130 -5.96 21.65 0.08
CA GLU A 130 -6.91 21.70 -1.04
C GLU A 130 -6.27 22.37 -2.26
N ARG A 131 -5.62 23.52 -2.06
CA ARG A 131 -4.97 24.29 -3.11
C ARG A 131 -3.70 23.64 -3.63
N GLU A 132 -2.80 23.25 -2.72
CA GLU A 132 -1.48 22.73 -3.10
C GLU A 132 -1.54 21.28 -3.59
N TRP A 133 -2.32 20.42 -2.95
CA TRP A 133 -2.38 19.01 -3.26
C TRP A 133 -3.62 18.59 -4.06
N ASN A 134 -4.42 19.55 -4.50
CA ASN A 134 -5.64 19.35 -5.28
C ASN A 134 -6.62 18.36 -4.60
N LEU A 135 -6.71 18.41 -3.26
CA LEU A 135 -7.60 17.53 -2.53
C LEU A 135 -9.05 17.90 -2.80
N VAL A 136 -9.88 16.88 -2.93
CA VAL A 136 -11.33 17.04 -3.05
C VAL A 136 -12.03 16.06 -2.12
N GLY A 137 -13.29 16.30 -1.85
CA GLY A 137 -14.07 15.50 -0.90
C GLY A 137 -15.25 14.77 -1.55
N THR A 138 -15.76 13.76 -0.86
CA THR A 138 -16.99 13.08 -1.23
C THR A 138 -18.02 13.13 -0.09
N GLY A 139 -19.29 13.27 -0.48
CA GLY A 139 -20.43 13.31 0.45
C GLY A 139 -20.94 11.92 0.84
N PRO A 140 -22.19 11.85 1.35
CA PRO A 140 -22.81 10.61 1.79
C PRO A 140 -23.15 9.64 0.63
N ILE A 141 -23.18 10.12 -0.60
CA ILE A 141 -23.44 9.33 -1.79
C ILE A 141 -22.30 9.56 -2.78
N SER A 142 -21.44 8.58 -2.94
CA SER A 142 -20.32 8.64 -3.89
C SER A 142 -19.91 7.23 -4.28
N LYS A 143 -19.88 6.94 -5.58
CA LYS A 143 -19.51 5.64 -6.12
C LYS A 143 -18.59 5.77 -7.32
N LEU A 144 -17.75 4.78 -7.51
CA LEU A 144 -17.04 4.53 -8.74
C LEU A 144 -17.18 3.05 -9.08
N ASP A 145 -17.91 2.76 -10.15
CA ASP A 145 -18.42 1.42 -10.46
C ASP A 145 -19.20 0.85 -9.25
N ASP A 146 -18.86 -0.33 -8.77
CA ASP A 146 -19.51 -0.97 -7.63
C ASP A 146 -18.89 -0.58 -6.27
N LEU A 147 -17.86 0.27 -6.25
CA LEU A 147 -17.16 0.69 -5.05
C LEU A 147 -17.78 1.96 -4.45
N ASP A 148 -17.90 1.96 -3.11
CA ASP A 148 -18.45 3.06 -2.32
C ASP A 148 -17.32 3.95 -1.77
N TYR A 149 -17.32 5.21 -2.20
CA TYR A 149 -16.34 6.24 -1.79
C TYR A 149 -16.95 7.33 -0.90
N LYS A 150 -18.06 7.06 -0.24
CA LYS A 150 -18.72 8.05 0.65
C LYS A 150 -17.80 8.50 1.79
N HIS A 151 -17.93 9.79 2.14
CA HIS A 151 -17.22 10.42 3.25
C HIS A 151 -15.70 10.23 3.22
N ARG A 152 -15.09 10.47 2.05
CA ARG A 152 -13.64 10.36 1.86
C ARG A 152 -13.03 11.66 1.35
N ILE A 153 -11.77 11.87 1.69
CA ILE A 153 -10.91 12.81 1.00
C ILE A 153 -10.26 12.04 -0.15
N ILE A 154 -10.44 12.54 -1.36
CA ILE A 154 -9.78 12.02 -2.56
C ILE A 154 -8.42 12.71 -2.70
N ILE A 155 -7.41 11.92 -2.91
CA ILE A 155 -6.00 12.32 -2.99
C ILE A 155 -5.53 12.03 -4.43
N PRO A 156 -5.49 13.03 -5.32
CA PRO A 156 -5.06 12.83 -6.70
C PRO A 156 -3.59 12.45 -6.80
N PHE A 157 -3.28 11.50 -7.66
CA PHE A 157 -1.93 11.19 -8.08
C PHE A 157 -1.68 11.83 -9.44
N LEU A 158 -0.76 12.77 -9.47
CA LEU A 158 -0.37 13.47 -10.68
C LEU A 158 0.94 12.88 -11.21
N TRP A 159 1.07 12.78 -12.53
CA TRP A 159 2.29 12.46 -13.24
C TRP A 159 2.37 13.31 -14.49
N ASP A 160 3.48 14.02 -14.69
CA ASP A 160 3.64 14.99 -15.77
C ASP A 160 2.44 15.97 -15.87
N ALA A 161 2.04 16.52 -14.73
CA ALA A 161 0.89 17.44 -14.56
C ALA A 161 -0.48 16.82 -14.91
N GLN A 162 -0.57 15.55 -15.28
CA GLN A 162 -1.82 14.84 -15.54
C GLN A 162 -2.23 14.01 -14.33
N GLN A 163 -3.52 14.02 -13.98
CA GLN A 163 -4.05 13.09 -13.00
C GLN A 163 -4.14 11.70 -13.60
N VAL A 164 -3.37 10.76 -13.04
CA VAL A 164 -3.24 9.39 -13.55
C VAL A 164 -3.90 8.34 -12.66
N SER A 165 -4.11 8.68 -11.40
CA SER A 165 -4.76 7.84 -10.40
C SER A 165 -5.25 8.68 -9.23
N PHE A 166 -5.78 8.06 -8.20
CA PHE A 166 -6.08 8.65 -6.90
C PHE A 166 -6.02 7.59 -5.80
N ASP A 167 -5.81 8.04 -4.57
CA ASP A 167 -6.17 7.30 -3.37
C ASP A 167 -7.31 8.02 -2.66
N SER A 168 -7.91 7.40 -1.67
CA SER A 168 -8.95 8.05 -0.86
C SER A 168 -8.85 7.68 0.61
N ARG A 169 -9.00 8.70 1.47
CA ARG A 169 -8.93 8.54 2.93
C ARG A 169 -10.30 8.65 3.56
N ASP A 170 -10.71 7.63 4.32
CA ASP A 170 -11.92 7.72 5.15
C ASP A 170 -11.74 8.75 6.27
N ILE A 171 -12.72 9.66 6.42
CA ILE A 171 -12.74 10.68 7.47
C ILE A 171 -13.62 10.31 8.68
N THR A 172 -14.35 9.21 8.58
CA THR A 172 -15.34 8.82 9.61
C THR A 172 -14.78 7.82 10.62
N GLY A 173 -13.74 7.07 10.25
CA GLY A 173 -13.21 5.93 11.00
C GLY A 173 -14.15 4.72 11.04
N LYS A 174 -15.25 4.75 10.28
CA LYS A 174 -16.28 3.69 10.26
C LYS A 174 -16.12 2.71 9.13
N HIS A 175 -15.36 3.06 8.09
CA HIS A 175 -15.11 2.17 6.97
C HIS A 175 -13.98 1.18 7.30
N MET A 176 -14.16 -0.06 6.85
CA MET A 176 -13.20 -1.14 7.06
C MET A 176 -11.81 -0.82 6.45
N ALA A 177 -11.80 -0.13 5.32
CA ALA A 177 -10.57 0.34 4.67
C ALA A 177 -10.33 1.82 4.96
N LYS A 178 -9.29 2.12 5.74
CA LYS A 178 -8.81 3.48 6.02
C LYS A 178 -8.44 4.22 4.73
N TYR A 179 -7.78 3.54 3.80
CA TYR A 179 -7.47 4.00 2.45
C TYR A 179 -8.12 3.08 1.42
N MET A 180 -8.55 3.65 0.30
CA MET A 180 -9.10 2.92 -0.84
C MET A 180 -8.66 3.62 -2.13
N ALA A 181 -7.80 2.95 -2.87
CA ALA A 181 -7.23 3.47 -4.10
C ALA A 181 -8.21 3.42 -5.28
N CYS A 182 -7.84 4.09 -6.36
CA CYS A 182 -8.46 3.97 -7.66
C CYS A 182 -8.48 2.51 -8.12
N PRO A 183 -9.58 2.01 -8.71
CA PRO A 183 -9.59 0.68 -9.33
C PRO A 183 -8.51 0.56 -10.40
N ALA A 184 -7.80 -0.57 -10.42
CA ALA A 184 -6.67 -0.79 -11.32
C ALA A 184 -7.04 -0.67 -12.81
N ASP A 185 -8.28 -0.96 -13.20
CA ASP A 185 -8.78 -0.82 -14.56
C ASP A 185 -9.11 0.64 -14.96
N ARG A 186 -8.99 1.59 -14.01
CA ARG A 186 -9.20 3.02 -14.20
C ARG A 186 -7.96 3.87 -13.98
N GLU A 187 -6.86 3.30 -13.53
CA GLU A 187 -5.59 3.99 -13.44
C GLU A 187 -4.97 4.16 -14.84
N LEU A 188 -4.54 5.36 -15.19
CA LEU A 188 -3.73 5.59 -16.40
C LEU A 188 -2.31 5.10 -16.18
N ILE A 189 -1.78 5.36 -14.99
CA ILE A 189 -0.54 4.79 -14.48
C ILE A 189 -0.84 4.24 -13.09
N PRO A 190 -0.49 2.97 -12.80
CA PRO A 190 -0.70 2.42 -11.46
C PRO A 190 -0.02 3.27 -10.38
N HIS A 191 -0.76 3.71 -9.37
CA HIS A 191 -0.22 4.56 -8.28
C HIS A 191 0.97 3.90 -7.56
N LYS A 192 1.08 2.57 -7.58
CA LYS A 192 2.23 1.82 -7.05
C LYS A 192 3.46 1.83 -7.95
N GLU A 193 3.37 2.37 -9.15
CA GLU A 193 4.51 2.46 -10.08
C GLU A 193 5.12 3.86 -10.12
N ILE A 194 4.50 4.84 -9.46
CA ILE A 194 4.96 6.23 -9.38
C ILE A 194 5.17 6.66 -7.94
N LEU A 195 5.90 7.75 -7.75
CA LEU A 195 6.08 8.39 -6.46
C LEU A 195 4.99 9.46 -6.27
N TYR A 196 4.31 9.42 -5.12
CA TYR A 196 3.38 10.49 -4.74
C TYR A 196 4.15 11.73 -4.29
N GLY A 197 3.90 12.88 -4.88
CA GLY A 197 4.56 14.12 -4.50
C GLY A 197 4.47 15.20 -5.58
N LYS A 198 5.17 16.30 -5.38
CA LYS A 198 5.23 17.46 -6.29
C LYS A 198 6.47 17.37 -7.18
N GLN A 199 6.40 16.60 -8.26
CA GLN A 199 7.53 16.33 -9.15
C GLN A 199 8.22 17.59 -9.66
N GLU A 200 7.45 18.61 -9.99
CA GLU A 200 7.94 19.91 -10.47
C GLU A 200 8.73 20.70 -9.41
N LYS A 201 8.56 20.35 -8.14
CA LYS A 201 9.28 20.96 -7.00
C LYS A 201 10.52 20.17 -6.59
N TRP A 202 10.64 18.92 -7.00
CA TRP A 202 11.77 18.07 -6.58
C TRP A 202 13.10 18.62 -7.09
N ARG A 203 14.14 18.43 -6.29
CA ARG A 203 15.53 18.81 -6.57
C ARG A 203 16.42 17.59 -6.29
N GLU A 204 17.72 17.82 -6.15
CA GLU A 204 18.70 16.74 -5.93
C GLU A 204 18.57 16.01 -4.59
N LYS A 205 17.88 16.61 -3.61
CA LYS A 205 17.65 16.02 -2.29
C LYS A 205 16.16 15.83 -2.07
N GLY A 206 15.80 14.72 -1.43
CA GLY A 206 14.39 14.40 -1.14
C GLY A 206 14.20 13.60 0.13
N ILE A 207 13.00 13.65 0.68
CA ILE A 207 12.57 12.85 1.83
C ILE A 207 11.57 11.81 1.33
N CYS A 208 11.93 10.53 1.47
CA CYS A 208 11.09 9.38 1.14
C CYS A 208 10.27 8.96 2.35
N VAL A 209 8.95 8.95 2.22
CA VAL A 209 8.00 8.55 3.26
C VAL A 209 7.04 7.47 2.75
N GLU A 210 6.15 6.98 3.62
CA GLU A 210 5.23 5.91 3.25
C GLU A 210 4.02 6.38 2.45
N GLY A 211 3.36 7.42 2.90
CA GLY A 211 2.06 7.79 2.38
C GLY A 211 1.81 9.27 2.17
N PRO A 212 0.65 9.62 1.57
CA PRO A 212 0.32 11.01 1.27
C PRO A 212 0.29 11.94 2.49
N THR A 213 -0.20 11.47 3.63
CA THR A 213 -0.25 12.28 4.86
C THR A 213 1.13 12.68 5.36
N ASP A 214 2.11 11.82 5.19
CA ASP A 214 3.48 12.06 5.59
C ASP A 214 4.14 13.05 4.62
N VAL A 215 3.85 12.89 3.32
CA VAL A 215 4.27 13.84 2.29
C VAL A 215 3.72 15.25 2.58
N TRP A 216 2.46 15.38 2.99
CA TRP A 216 1.90 16.68 3.34
C TRP A 216 2.59 17.30 4.56
N ARG A 217 3.01 16.48 5.50
CA ARG A 217 3.71 16.91 6.73
C ARG A 217 5.11 17.44 6.43
N PHE A 218 5.88 16.74 5.57
CA PHE A 218 7.23 17.17 5.19
C PHE A 218 7.27 18.14 4.00
N GLY A 219 6.13 18.34 3.32
CA GLY A 219 6.00 19.32 2.25
C GLY A 219 6.54 18.88 0.89
N VAL A 220 6.73 19.85 0.01
CA VAL A 220 6.93 19.64 -1.44
C VAL A 220 8.23 18.92 -1.83
N ASN A 221 9.23 18.89 -0.96
CA ASN A 221 10.49 18.18 -1.19
C ASN A 221 10.44 16.70 -0.76
N SER A 222 9.28 16.25 -0.30
CA SER A 222 9.05 14.85 0.05
C SER A 222 8.26 14.10 -1.01
N PHE A 223 8.35 12.77 -0.94
CA PHE A 223 7.60 11.87 -1.81
C PHE A 223 7.27 10.56 -1.10
N GLY A 224 6.14 9.96 -1.46
CA GLY A 224 5.62 8.74 -0.87
C GLY A 224 5.66 7.56 -1.83
N THR A 225 5.88 6.36 -1.28
CA THR A 225 5.85 5.08 -2.01
C THR A 225 4.48 4.40 -1.98
N SER A 226 3.48 5.05 -1.38
CA SER A 226 2.14 4.51 -1.17
C SER A 226 2.13 3.25 -0.29
N GLY A 227 2.86 3.30 0.83
CA GLY A 227 3.07 2.27 1.84
C GLY A 227 4.48 1.69 1.82
N ILE A 228 4.83 0.90 2.84
CA ILE A 228 6.20 0.38 3.05
C ILE A 228 6.75 -0.48 1.91
N LYS A 229 5.86 -1.05 1.07
CA LYS A 229 6.28 -1.85 -0.09
C LYS A 229 6.42 -0.96 -1.32
N TYR A 230 7.65 -0.71 -1.67
CA TYR A 230 8.01 -0.01 -2.90
C TYR A 230 8.26 -0.99 -4.07
N THR A 231 8.23 -0.47 -5.29
CA THR A 231 8.48 -1.22 -6.51
C THR A 231 9.85 -0.91 -7.10
N ASN A 232 10.36 -1.79 -7.97
CA ASN A 232 11.59 -1.52 -8.71
C ASN A 232 11.48 -0.26 -9.61
N LEU A 233 10.29 0.07 -10.09
CA LEU A 233 10.06 1.29 -10.88
C LEU A 233 10.21 2.53 -10.00
N GLN A 234 9.62 2.53 -8.80
CA GLN A 234 9.80 3.62 -7.85
C GLN A 234 11.27 3.81 -7.45
N VAL A 235 12.01 2.73 -7.19
CA VAL A 235 13.44 2.83 -6.88
C VAL A 235 14.24 3.40 -8.05
N ARG A 236 13.91 3.05 -9.29
CA ARG A 236 14.54 3.64 -10.49
C ARG A 236 14.22 5.13 -10.62
N GLN A 237 12.98 5.53 -10.36
CA GLN A 237 12.57 6.94 -10.36
C GLN A 237 13.33 7.73 -9.30
N MET A 238 13.42 7.20 -8.06
CA MET A 238 14.22 7.81 -6.99
C MET A 238 15.67 8.02 -7.41
N ALA A 239 16.32 6.97 -7.94
CA ALA A 239 17.72 7.03 -8.34
C ALA A 239 17.98 7.94 -9.54
N LYS A 240 16.98 8.13 -10.43
CA LYS A 240 17.07 9.07 -11.55
C LYS A 240 16.89 10.52 -11.12
N THR A 241 16.04 10.76 -10.09
CA THR A 241 15.63 12.11 -9.70
C THR A 241 16.52 12.70 -8.62
N PHE A 242 16.97 11.90 -7.66
CA PHE A 242 17.63 12.40 -6.46
C PHE A 242 19.08 11.92 -6.38
N LYS A 243 19.96 12.81 -5.92
CA LYS A 243 21.34 12.47 -5.51
C LYS A 243 21.42 12.06 -4.04
N ARG A 244 20.52 12.60 -3.21
CA ARG A 244 20.45 12.30 -1.78
C ARG A 244 19.01 12.06 -1.34
N ILE A 245 18.78 11.00 -0.54
CA ILE A 245 17.46 10.65 -0.03
C ILE A 245 17.54 10.28 1.45
N ALA A 246 16.77 10.99 2.28
CA ALA A 246 16.45 10.59 3.64
C ALA A 246 15.20 9.72 3.63
N VAL A 247 15.26 8.49 4.14
CA VAL A 247 14.12 7.57 4.24
C VAL A 247 13.53 7.65 5.65
N VAL A 248 12.28 8.11 5.75
CA VAL A 248 11.56 8.37 7.00
C VAL A 248 10.25 7.56 6.96
N PHE A 249 10.33 6.28 7.29
CA PHE A 249 9.17 5.40 7.41
C PHE A 249 8.71 5.30 8.87
N ASP A 250 7.53 4.74 9.09
CA ASP A 250 7.01 4.47 10.42
C ASP A 250 8.00 3.63 11.24
N ASN A 251 7.95 3.74 12.57
CA ASN A 251 8.86 3.03 13.46
C ASN A 251 8.34 1.63 13.86
N ASP A 252 7.50 0.99 13.04
CA ASP A 252 7.17 -0.42 13.24
C ASP A 252 8.25 -1.35 12.68
N PRO A 253 8.40 -2.58 13.23
CA PRO A 253 9.48 -3.48 12.82
C PRO A 253 9.52 -3.79 11.32
N GLN A 254 8.36 -3.84 10.65
CA GLN A 254 8.28 -4.13 9.23
C GLN A 254 8.72 -2.93 8.38
N ALA A 255 8.31 -1.73 8.77
CA ALA A 255 8.71 -0.49 8.12
C ALA A 255 10.22 -0.26 8.24
N VAL A 256 10.80 -0.50 9.43
CA VAL A 256 12.24 -0.42 9.66
C VAL A 256 13.03 -1.35 8.73
N VAL A 257 12.61 -2.60 8.60
CA VAL A 257 13.26 -3.56 7.68
C VAL A 257 13.16 -3.09 6.24
N MET A 258 12.00 -2.60 5.80
CA MET A 258 11.79 -2.12 4.44
C MET A 258 12.55 -0.83 4.15
N ALA A 259 12.62 0.10 5.09
CA ALA A 259 13.41 1.33 4.97
C ALA A 259 14.92 1.01 4.84
N THR A 260 15.42 0.10 5.69
CA THR A 260 16.83 -0.34 5.64
C THR A 260 17.16 -0.99 4.29
N ARG A 261 16.27 -1.83 3.78
CA ARG A 261 16.41 -2.43 2.46
C ARG A 261 16.39 -1.39 1.34
N LEU A 262 15.47 -0.42 1.38
CA LEU A 262 15.39 0.66 0.41
C LEU A 262 16.69 1.47 0.37
N VAL A 263 17.21 1.84 1.53
CA VAL A 263 18.50 2.54 1.65
C VAL A 263 19.63 1.76 0.99
N ALA A 264 19.72 0.44 1.23
CA ALA A 264 20.74 -0.40 0.61
C ALA A 264 20.59 -0.45 -0.93
N GLU A 265 19.37 -0.57 -1.43
CA GLU A 265 19.07 -0.58 -2.88
C GLU A 265 19.39 0.76 -3.55
N LEU A 266 19.12 1.88 -2.88
CA LEU A 266 19.43 3.22 -3.37
C LEU A 266 20.94 3.48 -3.38
N LYS A 267 21.65 3.11 -2.32
CA LYS A 267 23.14 3.17 -2.27
C LYS A 267 23.79 2.37 -3.40
N PHE A 268 23.29 1.17 -3.65
CA PHE A 268 23.77 0.34 -4.76
C PHE A 268 23.61 1.03 -6.13
N ARG A 269 22.64 1.94 -6.26
CA ARG A 269 22.41 2.76 -7.48
C ARG A 269 23.11 4.11 -7.45
N GLY A 270 23.99 4.35 -6.49
CA GLY A 270 24.79 5.58 -6.39
C GLY A 270 24.07 6.76 -5.75
N VAL A 271 22.93 6.54 -5.08
CA VAL A 271 22.22 7.58 -4.33
C VAL A 271 22.76 7.64 -2.89
N ASP A 272 23.19 8.80 -2.44
CA ASP A 272 23.48 9.03 -1.02
C ASP A 272 22.19 8.92 -0.23
N SER A 273 22.00 7.81 0.47
CA SER A 273 20.75 7.52 1.17
C SER A 273 20.99 7.01 2.57
N PHE A 274 20.10 7.38 3.48
CA PHE A 274 20.17 6.99 4.89
C PHE A 274 18.75 6.94 5.47
N ARG A 275 18.61 6.12 6.52
CA ARG A 275 17.37 6.04 7.29
C ARG A 275 17.39 7.08 8.39
N VAL A 276 16.25 7.69 8.65
CA VAL A 276 15.99 8.57 9.77
C VAL A 276 14.96 7.92 10.66
N ASP A 277 15.30 7.73 11.92
CA ASP A 277 14.38 7.22 12.94
C ASP A 277 13.67 8.40 13.60
N ILE A 278 12.36 8.31 13.69
CA ILE A 278 11.50 9.27 14.35
C ILE A 278 10.64 8.56 15.40
N GLU A 279 10.19 9.28 16.40
CA GLU A 279 9.21 8.78 17.33
C GLU A 279 7.80 8.92 16.73
N GLY A 280 7.04 7.79 16.65
CA GLY A 280 5.67 7.76 16.18
C GLY A 280 5.49 7.77 14.66
N ASP A 281 4.33 8.25 14.22
CA ASP A 281 3.89 8.32 12.82
C ASP A 281 4.30 9.68 12.23
N PRO A 282 5.05 9.72 11.10
CA PRO A 282 5.45 10.97 10.44
C PRO A 282 4.28 11.91 10.17
N GLY A 283 3.15 11.39 9.71
CA GLY A 283 1.95 12.17 9.40
C GLY A 283 1.25 12.78 10.62
N SER A 284 1.60 12.34 11.83
CA SER A 284 1.07 12.86 13.10
C SER A 284 2.02 13.81 13.82
N MET A 285 3.23 14.00 13.29
CA MET A 285 4.22 14.93 13.82
C MET A 285 3.68 16.38 13.82
N LYS A 286 4.10 17.21 14.77
CA LYS A 286 3.79 18.64 14.73
C LYS A 286 4.47 19.29 13.53
N GLN A 287 3.85 20.30 12.94
CA GLN A 287 4.40 20.95 11.75
C GLN A 287 5.77 21.59 12.01
N GLU A 288 5.94 22.21 13.18
CA GLU A 288 7.21 22.83 13.58
C GLU A 288 8.37 21.82 13.65
N ASP A 289 8.11 20.61 14.18
CA ASP A 289 9.10 19.54 14.27
C ASP A 289 9.43 18.99 12.88
N ALA A 290 8.43 18.84 12.03
CA ALA A 290 8.62 18.41 10.63
C ALA A 290 9.43 19.44 9.84
N ASP A 291 9.12 20.73 9.98
CA ASP A 291 9.85 21.83 9.32
C ASP A 291 11.29 21.89 9.79
N TYR A 292 11.53 21.67 11.09
CA TYR A 292 12.88 21.57 11.63
C TYR A 292 13.65 20.40 11.01
N LEU A 293 13.03 19.23 10.98
CA LEU A 293 13.64 18.02 10.41
C LEU A 293 13.94 18.18 8.91
N VAL A 294 13.03 18.76 8.15
CA VAL A 294 13.25 19.07 6.72
C VAL A 294 14.51 19.92 6.55
N LYS A 295 14.68 20.99 7.32
CA LYS A 295 15.87 21.86 7.26
C LYS A 295 17.19 21.14 7.57
N GLN A 296 17.14 20.06 8.38
CA GLN A 296 18.33 19.27 8.68
C GLN A 296 18.65 18.23 7.59
N LEU A 297 17.64 17.75 6.88
CA LEU A 297 17.79 16.65 5.92
C LEU A 297 18.03 17.14 4.49
N ILE A 298 17.54 18.29 4.14
CA ILE A 298 17.61 18.89 2.80
C ILE A 298 18.38 20.22 2.84
#